data_e5b032b7ee3754ac8a8cd84c132531ac
#
_entry.id   e5b032b7ee3754ac8a8cd84c132531ac
#
_cell.length_a   1.000
_cell.length_b   1.000
_cell.length_c   1.000
_cell.angle_alpha   90.00
_cell.angle_beta   90.00
_cell.angle_gamma   90.00
#
_symmetry.space_group_name_H-M   'P 1'
#
loop_
_entity.id
_entity.type
_entity.pdbx_description
1 polymer ?
#
loop_
_entity_poly.entity_id
_entity_poly.type
_entity_poly.pdbx_seq_one_letter_code
_entity_poly.pdbx_strand_id
1 'polypeptide(L)'
;MKNNNTTQLTLENLEAPPLTYGAVILNKEKFIETLAEVEALNNLSSIKNRIIALKDIIINLRSDKEGILNIDANGDTISLRKDILTSELNQILESQTIERAKYYLKRLKNGVQTVKTSKINDINLLRWKEYDDIITDSLWVLDKRDSSGAHLGWYWGNFIPQIPHQMMLRYTKKGEWVLDTFVGSGTTLIECRRLGRNGVGIELNP
;
A
#
# COMPACT_ATOMS: atom_id res chain seq x y z
N MET A 1 -2.35 -3.60 -50.48
CA MET A 1 -1.54 -2.83 -49.53
C MET A 1 -2.36 -2.63 -48.25
N LYS A 2 -2.09 -3.42 -47.20
CA LYS A 2 -2.73 -3.29 -45.89
C LYS A 2 -1.67 -2.75 -44.95
N ASN A 3 -1.86 -1.51 -44.45
CA ASN A 3 -1.01 -0.90 -43.49
C ASN A 3 -1.24 -1.55 -42.11
N ASN A 4 -0.26 -2.26 -41.62
CA ASN A 4 -0.18 -2.71 -40.23
C ASN A 4 0.37 -1.56 -39.38
N ASN A 5 -0.51 -0.80 -38.77
CA ASN A 5 -0.11 0.09 -37.66
C ASN A 5 0.00 -0.74 -36.38
N THR A 6 1.21 -1.18 -36.08
CA THR A 6 1.54 -1.73 -34.75
C THR A 6 1.74 -0.56 -33.81
N THR A 7 0.74 -0.26 -33.00
CA THR A 7 0.87 0.73 -31.94
C THR A 7 1.74 0.11 -30.84
N GLN A 8 2.99 0.56 -30.74
CA GLN A 8 3.83 0.30 -29.58
C GLN A 8 3.21 0.99 -28.37
N LEU A 9 2.68 0.20 -27.45
CA LEU A 9 2.30 0.67 -26.12
C LEU A 9 3.58 0.93 -25.33
N THR A 10 3.98 2.18 -25.25
CA THR A 10 5.05 2.65 -24.35
C THR A 10 4.56 2.59 -22.91
N LEU A 11 5.43 2.11 -22.03
CA LEU A 11 5.21 1.92 -20.58
C LEU A 11 4.99 3.23 -19.78
N GLU A 12 4.88 4.35 -20.47
CA GLU A 12 4.82 5.70 -19.86
C GLU A 12 3.43 6.13 -19.36
N ASN A 13 2.38 5.31 -19.58
CA ASN A 13 1.02 5.62 -19.13
C ASN A 13 0.51 4.65 -18.06
N LEU A 14 1.36 4.19 -17.17
CA LEU A 14 0.89 3.63 -15.90
C LEU A 14 0.47 4.80 -15.01
N GLU A 15 -0.77 5.21 -15.15
CA GLU A 15 -1.43 6.05 -14.15
C GLU A 15 -1.18 5.45 -12.78
N ALA A 16 -0.66 6.27 -11.85
CA ALA A 16 -0.58 5.89 -10.46
C ALA A 16 -1.94 5.34 -10.02
N PRO A 17 -1.98 4.27 -9.20
CA PRO A 17 -3.25 3.71 -8.76
C PRO A 17 -4.10 4.84 -8.19
N PRO A 18 -5.42 4.86 -8.47
CA PRO A 18 -6.29 5.94 -8.02
C PRO A 18 -6.11 6.12 -6.52
N LEU A 19 -5.84 7.36 -6.10
CA LEU A 19 -5.70 7.75 -4.70
C LEU A 19 -6.92 7.20 -3.95
N THR A 20 -6.70 6.18 -3.14
CA THR A 20 -7.78 5.58 -2.34
C THR A 20 -8.39 6.68 -1.49
N TYR A 21 -9.71 6.77 -1.51
CA TYR A 21 -10.51 7.73 -0.75
C TYR A 21 -10.03 7.77 0.71
N GLY A 22 -9.43 8.91 1.13
CA GLY A 22 -8.91 9.08 2.48
C GLY A 22 -7.39 8.99 2.66
N ALA A 23 -6.59 8.95 1.57
CA ALA A 23 -5.14 9.08 1.68
C ALA A 23 -4.70 10.54 1.85
N VAL A 24 -3.65 10.77 2.62
CA VAL A 24 -2.95 12.05 2.72
C VAL A 24 -1.54 11.88 2.16
N ILE A 25 -1.12 12.83 1.32
CA ILE A 25 0.23 12.85 0.76
C ILE A 25 1.04 13.86 1.57
N LEU A 26 2.17 13.42 2.09
CA LEU A 26 3.05 14.22 2.95
C LEU A 26 4.46 14.28 2.35
N ASN A 27 5.17 15.38 2.63
CA ASN A 27 6.62 15.46 2.44
C ASN A 27 7.27 14.53 3.48
N LYS A 28 7.86 13.43 2.99
CA LYS A 28 8.39 12.35 3.84
C LYS A 28 9.51 12.84 4.76
N GLU A 29 10.44 13.64 4.23
CA GLU A 29 11.58 14.15 4.99
C GLU A 29 11.10 15.06 6.12
N LYS A 30 10.25 16.05 5.80
CA LYS A 30 9.69 16.97 6.79
C LYS A 30 8.86 16.27 7.86
N PHE A 31 8.10 15.28 7.48
CA PHE A 31 7.33 14.49 8.43
C PHE A 31 8.22 13.70 9.38
N ILE A 32 9.30 13.06 8.88
CA ILE A 32 10.28 12.34 9.69
C ILE A 32 11.02 13.30 10.63
N GLU A 33 11.45 14.48 10.15
CA GLU A 33 12.09 15.52 10.96
C GLU A 33 11.18 15.94 12.11
N THR A 34 9.92 16.28 11.82
CA THR A 34 8.93 16.67 12.83
C THR A 34 8.72 15.57 13.88
N LEU A 35 8.60 14.31 13.45
CA LEU A 35 8.48 13.20 14.41
C LEU A 35 9.74 13.03 15.26
N ALA A 36 10.92 13.25 14.71
CA ALA A 36 12.18 13.19 15.45
C ALA A 36 12.31 14.32 16.49
N GLU A 37 11.92 15.54 16.13
CA GLU A 37 11.86 16.67 17.07
C GLU A 37 10.92 16.40 18.24
N VAL A 38 9.73 15.83 17.96
CA VAL A 38 8.76 15.46 19.01
C VAL A 38 9.32 14.33 19.89
N GLU A 39 10.01 13.34 19.31
CA GLU A 39 10.63 12.24 20.04
C GLU A 39 11.74 12.75 21.02
N ALA A 40 12.43 13.84 20.66
CA ALA A 40 13.48 14.44 21.50
C ALA A 40 12.94 15.15 22.75
N LEU A 41 11.64 15.48 22.78
CA LEU A 41 11.04 16.14 23.94
C LEU A 41 11.02 15.21 25.17
N ASN A 42 11.26 15.81 26.36
CA ASN A 42 11.29 15.08 27.61
C ASN A 42 10.09 15.40 28.54
N ASN A 43 9.03 15.96 27.98
CA ASN A 43 7.82 16.28 28.72
C ASN A 43 6.59 15.76 27.97
N LEU A 44 5.75 14.98 28.65
CA LEU A 44 4.58 14.34 28.04
C LEU A 44 3.57 15.36 27.49
N SER A 45 3.33 16.45 28.24
CA SER A 45 2.41 17.50 27.79
C SER A 45 2.92 18.20 26.54
N SER A 46 4.22 18.46 26.46
CA SER A 46 4.84 19.04 25.26
C SER A 46 4.73 18.12 24.05
N ILE A 47 4.96 16.81 24.23
CA ILE A 47 4.77 15.80 23.19
C ILE A 47 3.32 15.84 22.71
N LYS A 48 2.34 15.77 23.63
CA LYS A 48 0.91 15.78 23.27
C LYS A 48 0.51 17.06 22.53
N ASN A 49 0.96 18.21 22.98
CA ASN A 49 0.65 19.49 22.32
C ASN A 49 1.19 19.54 20.88
N ARG A 50 2.42 19.05 20.66
CA ARG A 50 2.99 18.97 19.30
C ARG A 50 2.24 17.99 18.41
N ILE A 51 1.82 16.85 18.95
CA ILE A 51 0.99 15.87 18.20
C ILE A 51 -0.40 16.41 17.88
N ILE A 52 -1.02 17.20 18.76
CA ILE A 52 -2.29 17.89 18.46
C ILE A 52 -2.09 18.87 17.29
N ALA A 53 -1.04 19.67 17.32
CA ALA A 53 -0.74 20.60 16.23
C ALA A 53 -0.47 19.87 14.91
N LEU A 54 0.30 18.79 14.94
CA LEU A 54 0.57 17.95 13.78
C LEU A 54 -0.72 17.33 13.21
N LYS A 55 -1.57 16.83 14.08
CA LYS A 55 -2.89 16.28 13.72
C LYS A 55 -3.77 17.34 13.06
N ASP A 56 -3.79 18.57 13.58
CA ASP A 56 -4.53 19.69 12.99
C ASP A 56 -4.04 20.04 11.57
N ILE A 57 -2.73 20.04 11.33
CA ILE A 57 -2.16 20.23 10.00
C ILE A 57 -2.66 19.15 9.04
N ILE A 58 -2.55 17.89 9.43
CA ILE A 58 -2.84 16.73 8.56
C ILE A 58 -4.35 16.59 8.29
N ILE A 59 -5.20 16.78 9.31
CA ILE A 59 -6.64 16.54 9.22
C ILE A 59 -7.38 17.74 8.69
N ASN A 60 -7.06 18.93 9.22
CA ASN A 60 -7.80 20.16 8.97
C ASN A 60 -7.14 21.03 7.90
N LEU A 61 -6.00 20.57 7.32
CA LEU A 61 -5.22 21.31 6.32
C LEU A 61 -4.96 22.76 6.75
N ARG A 62 -4.75 22.98 8.07
CA ARG A 62 -4.45 24.28 8.63
C ARG A 62 -3.02 24.68 8.31
N SER A 63 -2.67 25.94 8.60
CA SER A 63 -1.37 26.55 8.34
C SER A 63 -0.21 25.59 8.63
N ASP A 64 0.40 25.08 7.56
CA ASP A 64 1.56 24.18 7.61
C ASP A 64 2.86 25.00 7.60
N LYS A 65 3.27 25.46 8.77
CA LYS A 65 4.53 26.19 8.94
C LYS A 65 5.76 25.30 8.78
N GLU A 66 5.60 24.00 8.90
CA GLU A 66 6.68 23.00 8.89
C GLU A 66 6.92 22.44 7.49
N GLY A 67 6.02 22.71 6.56
CA GLY A 67 6.13 22.23 5.18
C GLY A 67 5.82 20.75 4.98
N ILE A 68 5.10 20.15 5.92
CA ILE A 68 4.73 18.71 5.88
C ILE A 68 3.82 18.40 4.71
N LEU A 69 2.93 19.34 4.34
CA LEU A 69 2.04 19.24 3.20
C LEU A 69 2.66 19.80 1.90
N ASN A 70 3.86 20.35 1.96
CA ASN A 70 4.56 20.89 0.80
C ASN A 70 5.22 19.75 0.01
N ILE A 71 4.51 19.26 -1.01
CA ILE A 71 4.98 18.18 -1.90
C ILE A 71 5.85 18.66 -3.05
N ASP A 72 5.91 19.98 -3.31
CA ASP A 72 6.69 20.56 -4.43
C ASP A 72 8.18 20.77 -4.08
N ALA A 73 8.55 20.69 -2.81
CA ALA A 73 9.93 20.90 -2.37
C ALA A 73 10.73 19.60 -2.48
N ASN A 74 11.32 19.32 -3.63
CA ASN A 74 12.42 18.34 -3.87
C ASN A 74 12.40 17.04 -3.02
N GLY A 75 11.27 16.71 -2.46
CA GLY A 75 11.16 15.70 -1.45
C GLY A 75 10.51 14.43 -1.98
N ASP A 76 11.05 13.35 -1.51
CA ASP A 76 10.38 12.08 -1.49
C ASP A 76 9.02 12.25 -0.79
N THR A 77 7.94 11.87 -1.45
CA THR A 77 6.58 11.94 -0.90
C THR A 77 6.16 10.59 -0.34
N ILE A 78 5.30 10.63 0.68
CA ILE A 78 4.68 9.41 1.21
C ILE A 78 3.16 9.56 1.23
N SER A 79 2.47 8.56 0.71
CA SER A 79 1.02 8.43 0.82
C SER A 79 0.69 7.57 2.03
N LEU A 80 -0.13 8.09 2.94
CA LEU A 80 -0.58 7.43 4.15
C LEU A 80 -2.11 7.43 4.20
N ARG A 81 -2.72 6.35 4.66
CA ARG A 81 -4.15 6.34 4.95
C ARG A 81 -4.46 7.27 6.13
N LYS A 82 -5.36 8.21 5.90
CA LYS A 82 -5.71 9.26 6.88
C LYS A 82 -6.31 8.69 8.18
N ASP A 83 -7.16 7.67 8.07
CA ASP A 83 -7.76 6.98 9.21
C ASP A 83 -6.70 6.25 10.05
N ILE A 84 -5.78 5.52 9.41
CA ILE A 84 -4.69 4.83 10.08
C ILE A 84 -3.74 5.83 10.75
N LEU A 85 -3.30 6.85 10.01
CA LEU A 85 -2.43 7.89 10.56
C LEU A 85 -3.08 8.58 11.77
N THR A 86 -4.37 8.92 11.68
CA THR A 86 -5.12 9.51 12.79
C THR A 86 -5.16 8.58 14.00
N SER A 87 -5.37 7.29 13.79
CA SER A 87 -5.35 6.28 14.86
C SER A 87 -3.97 6.18 15.53
N GLU A 88 -2.89 6.17 14.74
CA GLU A 88 -1.51 6.15 15.27
C GLU A 88 -1.19 7.41 16.09
N LEU A 89 -1.61 8.59 15.64
CA LEU A 89 -1.46 9.84 16.38
C LEU A 89 -2.28 9.84 17.67
N ASN A 90 -3.52 9.31 17.64
CA ASN A 90 -4.35 9.18 18.84
C ASN A 90 -3.70 8.27 19.90
N GLN A 91 -3.08 7.16 19.51
CA GLN A 91 -2.35 6.29 20.46
C GLN A 91 -1.24 7.03 21.19
N ILE A 92 -0.57 8.00 20.53
CA ILE A 92 0.42 8.86 21.20
C ILE A 92 -0.27 9.78 22.20
N LEU A 93 -1.40 10.39 21.84
CA LEU A 93 -2.17 11.30 22.71
C LEU A 93 -2.74 10.59 23.94
N GLU A 94 -3.16 9.34 23.80
CA GLU A 94 -3.72 8.51 24.88
C GLU A 94 -2.66 7.95 25.82
N SER A 95 -1.38 8.06 25.47
CA SER A 95 -0.28 7.56 26.29
C SER A 95 -0.26 8.23 27.68
N GLN A 96 -0.05 7.44 28.72
CA GLN A 96 0.03 7.90 30.11
C GLN A 96 1.47 8.19 30.55
N THR A 97 2.47 7.67 29.83
CA THR A 97 3.90 7.85 30.14
C THR A 97 4.68 8.34 28.93
N ILE A 98 5.80 9.00 29.20
CA ILE A 98 6.72 9.50 28.15
C ILE A 98 7.28 8.33 27.33
N GLU A 99 7.66 7.25 27.99
CA GLU A 99 8.23 6.06 27.35
C GLU A 99 7.23 5.45 26.35
N ARG A 100 5.96 5.39 26.73
CA ARG A 100 4.91 4.87 25.88
C ARG A 100 4.66 5.78 24.69
N ALA A 101 4.62 7.09 24.89
CA ALA A 101 4.49 8.07 23.82
C ALA A 101 5.67 7.98 22.83
N LYS A 102 6.92 7.92 23.34
CA LYS A 102 8.12 7.75 22.51
C LYS A 102 8.14 6.42 21.77
N TYR A 103 7.63 5.35 22.36
CA TYR A 103 7.49 4.05 21.68
C TYR A 103 6.58 4.16 20.44
N TYR A 104 5.41 4.78 20.56
CA TYR A 104 4.49 4.95 19.42
C TYR A 104 5.05 5.90 18.37
N LEU A 105 5.71 7.00 18.79
CA LEU A 105 6.43 7.90 17.88
C LEU A 105 7.49 7.17 17.04
N LYS A 106 8.33 6.39 17.72
CA LYS A 106 9.37 5.59 17.05
C LYS A 106 8.78 4.56 16.09
N ARG A 107 7.66 3.92 16.47
CA ARG A 107 6.95 2.97 15.62
C ARG A 107 6.43 3.65 14.35
N LEU A 108 5.76 4.80 14.49
CA LEU A 108 5.25 5.59 13.36
C LEU A 108 6.40 6.06 12.47
N LYS A 109 7.45 6.64 13.05
CA LYS A 109 8.64 7.07 12.31
C LYS A 109 9.28 5.93 11.51
N ASN A 110 9.47 4.76 12.11
CA ASN A 110 10.00 3.59 11.42
C ASN A 110 9.10 3.13 10.27
N GLY A 111 7.77 3.18 10.45
CA GLY A 111 6.81 2.82 9.41
C GLY A 111 6.87 3.75 8.19
N VAL A 112 7.23 5.02 8.40
CA VAL A 112 7.42 6.01 7.34
C VAL A 112 8.81 5.90 6.70
N GLN A 113 9.83 5.70 7.52
CA GLN A 113 11.23 5.78 7.12
C GLN A 113 11.70 4.54 6.38
N THR A 114 11.27 3.36 6.80
CA THR A 114 11.79 2.09 6.31
C THR A 114 10.69 1.20 5.75
N VAL A 115 11.05 0.42 4.72
CA VAL A 115 10.23 -0.67 4.21
C VAL A 115 10.81 -1.98 4.73
N LYS A 116 10.01 -2.71 5.50
CA LYS A 116 10.38 -4.04 6.01
C LYS A 116 9.44 -5.08 5.42
N THR A 117 9.91 -5.77 4.38
CA THR A 117 9.16 -6.88 3.77
C THR A 117 9.48 -8.22 4.43
N SER A 118 8.59 -9.18 4.29
CA SER A 118 8.85 -10.57 4.67
C SER A 118 9.76 -11.27 3.64
N LYS A 119 10.19 -12.50 3.95
CA LYS A 119 10.89 -13.34 2.96
C LYS A 119 9.95 -13.85 1.87
N ILE A 120 8.65 -13.92 2.15
CA ILE A 120 7.64 -14.60 1.32
C ILE A 120 6.92 -13.62 0.37
N ASN A 121 6.69 -12.37 0.81
CA ASN A 121 5.88 -11.42 0.05
C ASN A 121 6.45 -10.00 0.13
N ASP A 122 5.83 -9.06 -0.63
CA ASP A 122 6.22 -7.65 -0.70
C ASP A 122 5.47 -6.76 0.31
N ILE A 123 4.70 -7.34 1.21
CA ILE A 123 3.92 -6.58 2.20
C ILE A 123 4.88 -5.89 3.17
N ASN A 124 4.76 -4.57 3.29
CA ASN A 124 5.50 -3.83 4.31
C ASN A 124 4.92 -4.10 5.70
N LEU A 125 5.61 -4.93 6.47
CA LEU A 125 5.17 -5.38 7.80
C LEU A 125 5.01 -4.23 8.80
N LEU A 126 5.66 -3.08 8.59
CA LEU A 126 5.53 -1.90 9.44
C LEU A 126 4.23 -1.13 9.15
N ARG A 127 3.66 -1.30 7.94
CA ARG A 127 2.47 -0.62 7.46
C ARG A 127 1.36 -1.59 7.03
N TRP A 128 1.34 -2.79 7.59
CA TRP A 128 0.42 -3.85 7.19
C TRP A 128 -1.07 -3.47 7.27
N LYS A 129 -1.43 -2.56 8.18
CA LYS A 129 -2.81 -2.05 8.33
C LYS A 129 -3.30 -1.23 7.13
N GLU A 130 -2.39 -0.75 6.27
CA GLU A 130 -2.75 0.08 5.12
C GLU A 130 -3.14 -0.73 3.89
N TYR A 131 -3.00 -2.06 3.95
CA TYR A 131 -3.40 -2.96 2.86
C TYR A 131 -4.86 -3.40 3.05
N ASP A 132 -5.78 -2.80 2.28
CA ASP A 132 -7.19 -3.21 2.26
C ASP A 132 -7.46 -4.34 1.27
N ASP A 133 -6.57 -4.52 0.30
CA ASP A 133 -6.67 -5.50 -0.76
C ASP A 133 -6.22 -6.92 -0.33
N ILE A 134 -5.70 -7.06 0.91
CA ILE A 134 -5.23 -8.34 1.44
C ILE A 134 -6.24 -8.89 2.44
N ILE A 135 -6.90 -9.97 2.06
CA ILE A 135 -7.84 -10.68 2.93
C ILE A 135 -7.03 -11.51 3.94
N THR A 136 -7.10 -11.15 5.22
CA THR A 136 -6.37 -11.83 6.29
C THR A 136 -7.18 -12.92 6.99
N ASP A 137 -8.49 -12.94 6.77
CA ASP A 137 -9.41 -13.88 7.39
C ASP A 137 -9.25 -15.31 6.86
N SER A 138 -9.67 -16.28 7.64
CA SER A 138 -9.74 -17.70 7.25
C SER A 138 -10.96 -18.00 6.36
N LEU A 139 -11.99 -17.20 6.46
CA LEU A 139 -13.17 -17.24 5.59
C LEU A 139 -13.14 -16.06 4.62
N TRP A 140 -13.10 -16.37 3.32
CA TRP A 140 -13.16 -15.37 2.26
C TRP A 140 -14.56 -15.27 1.70
N VAL A 141 -15.18 -14.13 1.87
CA VAL A 141 -16.49 -13.81 1.26
C VAL A 141 -16.21 -12.95 0.03
N LEU A 142 -16.45 -13.50 -1.14
CA LEU A 142 -16.17 -12.87 -2.44
C LEU A 142 -17.50 -12.68 -3.17
N ASP A 143 -18.11 -11.54 -3.01
CA ASP A 143 -19.48 -11.26 -3.48
C ASP A 143 -19.60 -11.30 -5.00
N LYS A 144 -18.60 -10.80 -5.72
CA LYS A 144 -18.65 -10.67 -7.18
C LYS A 144 -17.31 -11.01 -7.81
N ARG A 145 -17.36 -11.73 -8.94
CA ARG A 145 -16.19 -11.99 -9.76
C ARG A 145 -15.56 -10.65 -10.22
N ASP A 146 -14.25 -10.50 -10.06
CA ASP A 146 -13.51 -9.42 -10.71
C ASP A 146 -13.52 -9.64 -12.22
N SER A 147 -14.07 -8.70 -12.96
CA SER A 147 -14.12 -8.70 -14.42
C SER A 147 -13.20 -7.64 -15.02
N SER A 148 -12.35 -7.02 -14.23
CA SER A 148 -11.39 -6.00 -14.69
C SER A 148 -10.28 -6.60 -15.54
N GLY A 149 -9.74 -5.81 -16.47
CA GLY A 149 -8.65 -6.22 -17.32
C GLY A 149 -9.07 -7.25 -18.38
N ALA A 150 -8.23 -8.27 -18.60
CA ALA A 150 -8.40 -9.28 -19.63
C ALA A 150 -9.17 -10.54 -19.15
N HIS A 151 -9.79 -10.49 -17.97
CA HIS A 151 -10.53 -11.65 -17.45
C HIS A 151 -11.81 -11.90 -18.23
N LEU A 152 -11.85 -13.07 -18.90
CA LEU A 152 -13.01 -13.53 -19.66
C LEU A 152 -13.68 -14.69 -18.92
N GLY A 153 -15.00 -14.62 -18.78
CA GLY A 153 -15.79 -15.61 -18.06
C GLY A 153 -16.31 -16.79 -18.92
N TRP A 154 -15.87 -16.93 -20.17
CA TRP A 154 -16.41 -17.88 -21.13
C TRP A 154 -15.92 -19.32 -20.95
N TYR A 155 -14.76 -19.50 -20.28
CA TYR A 155 -14.18 -20.82 -20.06
C TYR A 155 -14.85 -21.54 -18.88
N TRP A 156 -15.37 -22.74 -19.13
CA TRP A 156 -16.03 -23.56 -18.12
C TRP A 156 -15.04 -24.04 -17.06
N GLY A 157 -15.40 -23.93 -15.79
CA GLY A 157 -14.51 -24.30 -14.66
C GLY A 157 -13.50 -23.21 -14.26
N ASN A 158 -13.60 -22.02 -14.84
CA ASN A 158 -12.73 -20.92 -14.51
C ASN A 158 -13.03 -20.37 -13.10
N PHE A 159 -12.04 -20.38 -12.21
CA PHE A 159 -12.19 -19.78 -10.87
C PHE A 159 -12.08 -18.26 -10.91
N ILE A 160 -12.52 -17.61 -9.84
CA ILE A 160 -12.54 -16.15 -9.77
C ILE A 160 -11.11 -15.58 -9.62
N PRO A 161 -10.79 -14.45 -10.30
CA PRO A 161 -9.46 -13.84 -10.30
C PRO A 161 -8.94 -13.46 -8.90
N GLN A 162 -9.83 -13.17 -7.98
CA GLN A 162 -9.46 -12.81 -6.61
C GLN A 162 -8.69 -13.92 -5.88
N ILE A 163 -8.90 -15.19 -6.21
CA ILE A 163 -8.20 -16.30 -5.57
C ILE A 163 -6.69 -16.26 -5.89
N PRO A 164 -6.25 -16.36 -7.17
CA PRO A 164 -4.83 -16.29 -7.47
C PRO A 164 -4.21 -14.92 -7.10
N HIS A 165 -4.98 -13.85 -7.19
CA HIS A 165 -4.56 -12.53 -6.72
C HIS A 165 -4.13 -12.56 -5.26
N GLN A 166 -5.00 -13.03 -4.38
CA GLN A 166 -4.71 -13.14 -2.94
C GLN A 166 -3.55 -14.10 -2.65
N MET A 167 -3.46 -15.22 -3.35
CA MET A 167 -2.37 -16.18 -3.19
C MET A 167 -1.02 -15.56 -3.55
N MET A 168 -0.95 -14.81 -4.66
CA MET A 168 0.27 -14.15 -5.09
C MET A 168 0.70 -13.04 -4.12
N LEU A 169 -0.22 -12.20 -3.64
CA LEU A 169 0.10 -11.16 -2.66
C LEU A 169 0.65 -11.77 -1.37
N ARG A 170 0.15 -12.92 -0.95
CA ARG A 170 0.52 -13.57 0.31
C ARG A 170 1.79 -14.41 0.24
N TYR A 171 2.08 -15.04 -0.90
CA TYR A 171 3.07 -16.10 -0.98
C TYR A 171 4.15 -15.88 -2.05
N THR A 172 4.16 -14.74 -2.72
CA THR A 172 5.16 -14.41 -3.74
C THR A 172 5.62 -12.96 -3.67
N LYS A 173 6.77 -12.70 -4.28
CA LYS A 173 7.31 -11.36 -4.52
C LYS A 173 7.23 -10.97 -5.99
N LYS A 174 7.31 -9.67 -6.27
CA LYS A 174 7.47 -9.18 -7.65
C LYS A 174 8.70 -9.82 -8.30
N GLY A 175 8.55 -10.22 -9.56
CA GLY A 175 9.60 -10.89 -10.32
C GLY A 175 9.75 -12.39 -10.06
N GLU A 176 9.09 -12.96 -9.05
CA GLU A 176 9.10 -14.41 -8.81
C GLU A 176 8.23 -15.17 -9.81
N TRP A 177 8.47 -16.48 -9.93
CA TRP A 177 7.77 -17.37 -10.84
C TRP A 177 6.60 -18.06 -10.15
N VAL A 178 5.48 -18.10 -10.87
CA VAL A 178 4.25 -18.80 -10.47
C VAL A 178 3.94 -19.84 -11.54
N LEU A 179 3.76 -21.09 -11.13
CA LEU A 179 3.37 -22.19 -12.00
C LEU A 179 1.89 -22.53 -11.77
N ASP A 180 1.11 -22.55 -12.84
CA ASP A 180 -0.26 -23.08 -12.88
C ASP A 180 -0.29 -24.31 -13.78
N THR A 181 -0.47 -25.48 -13.20
CA THR A 181 -0.47 -26.74 -13.92
C THR A 181 -1.81 -27.09 -14.59
N PHE A 182 -2.85 -26.27 -14.38
CA PHE A 182 -4.18 -26.42 -14.96
C PHE A 182 -4.72 -25.03 -15.35
N VAL A 183 -3.97 -24.36 -16.20
CA VAL A 183 -4.12 -22.91 -16.43
C VAL A 183 -5.46 -22.50 -17.04
N GLY A 184 -6.12 -23.39 -17.79
CA GLY A 184 -7.38 -23.13 -18.45
C GLY A 184 -7.34 -21.86 -19.30
N SER A 185 -8.23 -20.90 -19.02
CA SER A 185 -8.29 -19.61 -19.72
C SER A 185 -7.19 -18.61 -19.32
N GLY A 186 -6.24 -18.99 -18.44
CA GLY A 186 -5.12 -18.14 -18.07
C GLY A 186 -5.38 -17.15 -16.95
N THR A 187 -6.39 -17.34 -16.12
CA THR A 187 -6.73 -16.44 -15.00
C THR A 187 -5.51 -16.15 -14.11
N THR A 188 -4.76 -17.18 -13.74
CA THR A 188 -3.52 -17.05 -12.94
C THR A 188 -2.46 -16.22 -13.68
N LEU A 189 -2.27 -16.44 -14.98
CA LEU A 189 -1.26 -15.70 -15.76
C LEU A 189 -1.62 -14.22 -15.92
N ILE A 190 -2.91 -13.90 -16.02
CA ILE A 190 -3.39 -12.52 -16.04
C ILE A 190 -3.03 -11.82 -14.72
N GLU A 191 -3.28 -12.48 -13.58
CA GLU A 191 -2.92 -11.95 -12.27
C GLU A 191 -1.40 -11.86 -12.06
N CYS A 192 -0.61 -12.81 -12.57
CA CYS A 192 0.85 -12.69 -12.58
C CYS A 192 1.29 -11.39 -13.26
N ARG A 193 0.74 -11.10 -14.44
CA ARG A 193 1.07 -9.88 -15.19
C ARG A 193 0.64 -8.62 -14.44
N ARG A 194 -0.57 -8.60 -13.87
CA ARG A 194 -1.11 -7.46 -13.09
C ARG A 194 -0.23 -7.15 -11.87
N LEU A 195 0.26 -8.19 -11.21
CA LEU A 195 1.02 -8.08 -9.97
C LEU A 195 2.54 -8.04 -10.19
N GLY A 196 3.04 -8.10 -11.45
CA GLY A 196 4.46 -8.09 -11.77
C GLY A 196 5.19 -9.38 -11.37
N ARG A 197 4.51 -10.53 -11.46
CA ARG A 197 5.07 -11.86 -11.31
C ARG A 197 5.28 -12.49 -12.70
N ASN A 198 6.21 -13.45 -12.80
CA ASN A 198 6.36 -14.27 -13.99
C ASN A 198 5.42 -15.48 -13.87
N GLY A 199 4.68 -15.80 -14.93
CA GLY A 199 3.74 -16.90 -14.92
C GLY A 199 4.09 -17.96 -15.94
N VAL A 200 3.99 -19.23 -15.56
CA VAL A 200 4.02 -20.40 -16.46
C VAL A 200 2.73 -21.15 -16.27
N GLY A 201 2.05 -21.43 -17.38
CA GLY A 201 0.82 -22.20 -17.39
C GLY A 201 0.97 -23.47 -18.23
N ILE A 202 0.37 -24.56 -17.78
CA ILE A 202 0.28 -25.82 -18.53
C ILE A 202 -1.21 -26.09 -18.78
N GLU A 203 -1.56 -26.36 -20.04
CA GLU A 203 -2.90 -26.73 -20.44
C GLU A 203 -2.83 -27.95 -21.36
N LEU A 204 -3.69 -28.91 -21.10
CA LEU A 204 -3.78 -30.12 -21.93
C LEU A 204 -4.67 -29.89 -23.15
N ASN A 205 -5.66 -29.03 -23.02
CA ASN A 205 -6.67 -28.74 -24.05
C ASN A 205 -6.36 -27.38 -24.68
N PRO A 206 -5.92 -27.31 -25.96
CA PRO A 206 -5.56 -26.06 -26.62
C PRO A 206 -6.78 -25.14 -26.85
#